data_5f8611c7eff8d0adddfb61dfc54b31d9
#
_entry.id   5f8611c7eff8d0adddfb61dfc54b31d9
#
_cell.length_a   1.000
_cell.length_b   1.000
_cell.length_c   1.000
_cell.angle_alpha   90.00
_cell.angle_beta   90.00
_cell.angle_gamma   90.00
#
_symmetry.space_group_name_H-M   'P 1'
#
loop_
_entity.id
_entity.type
_entity.pdbx_description
1 polymer ?
#
loop_
_entity_poly.entity_id
_entity_poly.type
_entity_poly.pdbx_seq_one_letter_code
_entity_poly.pdbx_strand_id
1 'polypeptide(L)'
;MDFNTFEQKFVPFCETPGIQSGKARSFFLAIKYLAEYLNLPDLGRGNACKILDKEAEIKDKTSEFYHNLDKWLEQHHRKAYLKNGFIRAAMSYFGRFAADNNLL
;
A
#
# COMPACT_ATOMS: atom_id res chain seq x y z
N MET A 1 -8.38 -5.63 -10.75
CA MET A 1 -7.99 -4.22 -11.04
C MET A 1 -6.50 -4.16 -11.30
N ASP A 2 -6.08 -3.64 -12.45
CA ASP A 2 -4.67 -3.44 -12.73
C ASP A 2 -4.14 -2.18 -12.02
N PHE A 3 -2.82 -1.99 -12.03
CA PHE A 3 -2.22 -0.87 -11.30
C PHE A 3 -2.54 0.49 -11.93
N ASN A 4 -2.74 0.56 -13.24
CA ASN A 4 -3.14 1.82 -13.89
C ASN A 4 -4.54 2.25 -13.44
N THR A 5 -5.49 1.32 -13.45
CA THR A 5 -6.84 1.56 -12.96
C THR A 5 -6.83 1.90 -11.47
N PHE A 6 -6.00 1.20 -10.71
CA PHE A 6 -5.85 1.46 -9.28
C PHE A 6 -5.36 2.90 -9.04
N GLU A 7 -4.33 3.33 -9.75
CA GLU A 7 -3.83 4.72 -9.62
C GLU A 7 -4.93 5.74 -9.91
N GLN A 8 -5.65 5.54 -11.03
CA GLN A 8 -6.69 6.47 -11.48
C GLN A 8 -7.83 6.61 -10.47
N LYS A 9 -8.12 5.56 -9.70
CA LYS A 9 -9.20 5.55 -8.72
C LYS A 9 -8.74 5.85 -7.31
N PHE A 10 -7.60 5.33 -6.91
CA PHE A 10 -7.11 5.42 -5.53
C PHE A 10 -6.57 6.81 -5.20
N VAL A 11 -5.85 7.44 -6.12
CA VAL A 11 -5.31 8.78 -5.87
C VAL A 11 -6.43 9.78 -5.59
N PRO A 12 -7.48 9.90 -6.43
CA PRO A 12 -8.61 10.77 -6.11
C PRO A 12 -9.33 10.37 -4.82
N PHE A 13 -9.44 9.07 -4.54
CA PHE A 13 -10.03 8.57 -3.30
C PHE A 13 -9.29 9.11 -2.07
N CYS A 14 -7.95 9.07 -2.11
CA CYS A 14 -7.12 9.58 -1.02
C CYS A 14 -7.21 11.10 -0.89
N GLU A 15 -7.43 11.82 -1.97
CA GLU A 15 -7.55 13.29 -1.96
C GLU A 15 -8.87 13.77 -1.37
N THR A 16 -9.92 12.96 -1.42
CA THR A 16 -11.26 13.34 -0.97
C THR A 16 -11.31 13.91 0.46
N PRO A 17 -10.58 13.36 1.45
CA PRO A 17 -10.57 13.96 2.79
C PRO A 17 -9.60 15.15 2.93
N GLY A 18 -9.17 15.78 1.83
CA GLY A 18 -8.33 16.97 1.89
C GLY A 18 -6.82 16.71 1.89
N ILE A 19 -6.42 15.51 1.53
CA ILE A 19 -4.99 15.16 1.41
C ILE A 19 -4.44 15.74 0.10
N GLN A 20 -3.24 16.32 0.16
CA GLN A 20 -2.58 16.87 -1.02
C GLN A 20 -2.27 15.79 -2.05
N SER A 21 -2.33 16.15 -3.35
CA SER A 21 -2.11 15.24 -4.46
C SER A 21 -0.78 14.48 -4.37
N GLY A 22 0.30 15.15 -3.97
CA GLY A 22 1.61 14.51 -3.84
C GLY A 22 1.62 13.42 -2.77
N LYS A 23 0.93 13.64 -1.66
CA LYS A 23 0.81 12.67 -0.58
C LYS A 23 -0.09 11.50 -0.99
N ALA A 24 -1.20 11.79 -1.69
CA ALA A 24 -2.09 10.77 -2.21
C ALA A 24 -1.37 9.85 -3.20
N ARG A 25 -0.54 10.44 -4.07
CA ARG A 25 0.29 9.65 -4.99
C ARG A 25 1.31 8.79 -4.23
N SER A 26 1.89 9.30 -3.16
CA SER A 26 2.80 8.51 -2.31
C SER A 26 2.10 7.33 -1.68
N PHE A 27 0.84 7.47 -1.30
CA PHE A 27 0.03 6.36 -0.79
C PHE A 27 -0.21 5.29 -1.87
N PHE A 28 -0.51 5.73 -3.10
CA PHE A 28 -0.61 4.80 -4.22
C PHE A 28 0.70 4.03 -4.42
N LEU A 29 1.83 4.72 -4.46
CA LEU A 29 3.14 4.09 -4.63
C LEU A 29 3.46 3.14 -3.48
N ALA A 30 3.08 3.49 -2.25
CA ALA A 30 3.30 2.62 -1.10
C ALA A 30 2.60 1.26 -1.28
N ILE A 31 1.34 1.27 -1.72
CA ILE A 31 0.60 0.02 -1.97
C ILE A 31 1.20 -0.72 -3.16
N LYS A 32 1.59 0.00 -4.21
CA LYS A 32 2.21 -0.62 -5.39
C LYS A 32 3.52 -1.34 -5.02
N TYR A 33 4.37 -0.70 -4.22
CA TYR A 33 5.63 -1.32 -3.80
C TYR A 33 5.40 -2.53 -2.91
N LEU A 34 4.41 -2.46 -2.02
CA LEU A 34 4.03 -3.61 -1.20
C LEU A 34 3.53 -4.78 -2.07
N ALA A 35 2.72 -4.47 -3.08
CA ALA A 35 2.26 -5.49 -4.03
C ALA A 35 3.44 -6.11 -4.81
N GLU A 36 4.41 -5.30 -5.23
CA GLU A 36 5.64 -5.80 -5.88
C GLU A 36 6.40 -6.75 -4.95
N TYR A 37 6.56 -6.36 -3.69
CA TYR A 37 7.24 -7.20 -2.70
C TYR A 37 6.54 -8.55 -2.51
N LEU A 38 5.22 -8.55 -2.53
CA LEU A 38 4.41 -9.76 -2.38
C LEU A 38 4.22 -10.52 -3.70
N ASN A 39 4.83 -10.05 -4.79
CA ASN A 39 4.72 -10.65 -6.13
C ASN A 39 3.28 -10.73 -6.64
N LEU A 40 2.50 -9.69 -6.40
CA LEU A 40 1.12 -9.61 -6.85
C LEU A 40 1.06 -8.88 -8.19
N PRO A 41 0.52 -9.51 -9.25
CA PRO A 41 0.51 -8.90 -10.59
C PRO A 41 -0.56 -7.82 -10.76
N ASP A 42 -1.56 -7.81 -9.90
CA ASP A 42 -2.66 -6.86 -9.94
C ASP A 42 -3.33 -6.78 -8.56
N LEU A 43 -4.39 -5.97 -8.46
CA LEU A 43 -5.17 -5.82 -7.23
C LEU A 43 -6.56 -6.42 -7.37
N GLY A 44 -6.61 -7.68 -7.84
CA GLY A 44 -7.82 -8.47 -7.77
C GLY A 44 -8.21 -8.77 -6.32
N ARG A 45 -9.41 -9.34 -6.17
CA ARG A 45 -10.02 -9.55 -4.84
C ARG A 45 -9.10 -10.31 -3.88
N GLY A 46 -8.55 -11.44 -4.30
CA GLY A 46 -7.65 -12.23 -3.45
C GLY A 46 -6.35 -11.51 -3.13
N ASN A 47 -5.82 -10.74 -4.09
CA ASN A 47 -4.57 -10.00 -3.92
C ASN A 47 -4.73 -8.85 -2.94
N ALA A 48 -5.86 -8.13 -3.00
CA ALA A 48 -6.16 -7.07 -2.03
C ALA A 48 -6.20 -7.63 -0.61
N CYS A 49 -6.81 -8.79 -0.41
CA CYS A 49 -6.83 -9.45 0.90
C CYS A 49 -5.42 -9.82 1.37
N LYS A 50 -4.54 -10.29 0.49
CA LYS A 50 -3.16 -10.62 0.85
C LYS A 50 -2.39 -9.39 1.35
N ILE A 51 -2.66 -8.22 0.77
CA ILE A 51 -2.06 -6.97 1.24
C ILE A 51 -2.62 -6.62 2.61
N LEU A 52 -3.93 -6.63 2.79
CA LEU A 52 -4.58 -6.25 4.04
C LEU A 52 -4.23 -7.21 5.19
N ASP A 53 -3.97 -8.47 4.90
CA ASP A 53 -3.55 -9.47 5.89
C ASP A 53 -2.19 -9.13 6.52
N LYS A 54 -1.41 -8.26 5.90
CA LYS A 54 -0.10 -7.85 6.41
C LYS A 54 -0.15 -6.60 7.30
N GLU A 55 -1.31 -6.02 7.52
CA GLU A 55 -1.42 -4.77 8.26
C GLU A 55 -0.82 -4.84 9.67
N ALA A 56 -1.14 -5.89 10.42
CA ALA A 56 -0.62 -6.04 11.78
C ALA A 56 0.91 -6.16 11.80
N GLU A 57 1.48 -6.91 10.86
CA GLU A 57 2.93 -7.10 10.77
C GLU A 57 3.65 -5.81 10.34
N ILE A 58 3.02 -5.01 9.47
CA ILE A 58 3.56 -3.71 9.05
C ILE A 58 3.59 -2.73 10.22
N LYS A 59 2.62 -2.80 11.11
CA LYS A 59 2.56 -1.94 12.30
C LYS A 59 3.51 -2.40 13.40
N ASP A 60 4.01 -3.62 13.34
CA ASP A 60 4.92 -4.19 14.34
C ASP A 60 6.35 -4.14 13.83
N LYS A 61 7.12 -3.15 14.30
CA LYS A 61 8.52 -2.95 13.90
C LYS A 61 9.44 -4.09 14.31
N THR A 62 8.98 -5.00 15.16
CA THR A 62 9.76 -6.17 15.59
C THR A 62 9.45 -7.41 14.76
N SER A 63 8.44 -7.37 13.90
CA SER A 63 8.07 -8.53 13.09
C SER A 63 9.13 -8.85 12.05
N GLU A 64 9.24 -10.14 11.72
CA GLU A 64 10.15 -10.60 10.66
C GLU A 64 9.74 -10.01 9.31
N PHE A 65 8.43 -9.92 9.05
CA PHE A 65 7.92 -9.33 7.82
C PHE A 65 8.37 -7.88 7.68
N TYR A 66 8.27 -7.08 8.75
CA TYR A 66 8.70 -5.69 8.74
C TYR A 66 10.19 -5.58 8.39
N HIS A 67 11.04 -6.39 9.02
CA HIS A 67 12.47 -6.36 8.76
C HIS A 67 12.81 -6.75 7.32
N ASN A 68 12.16 -7.77 6.79
CA ASN A 68 12.40 -8.22 5.43
C ASN A 68 11.93 -7.19 4.39
N LEU A 69 10.77 -6.58 4.64
CA LEU A 69 10.27 -5.51 3.79
C LEU A 69 11.19 -4.29 3.82
N ASP A 70 11.69 -3.93 4.99
CA ASP A 70 12.60 -2.80 5.14
C ASP A 70 13.88 -3.00 4.31
N LYS A 71 14.46 -4.19 4.38
CA LYS A 71 15.65 -4.53 3.57
C LYS A 71 15.37 -4.47 2.08
N TRP A 72 14.24 -5.00 1.66
CA TRP A 72 13.85 -4.98 0.25
C TRP A 72 13.67 -3.55 -0.26
N LEU A 73 12.98 -2.71 0.51
CA LEU A 73 12.79 -1.30 0.16
C LEU A 73 14.11 -0.55 0.11
N GLU A 74 15.03 -0.82 1.05
CA GLU A 74 16.36 -0.21 1.04
C GLU A 74 17.14 -0.57 -0.22
N GLN A 75 17.09 -1.84 -0.64
CA GLN A 75 17.73 -2.31 -1.86
C GLN A 75 17.17 -1.64 -3.12
N HIS A 76 15.93 -1.20 -3.08
CA HIS A 76 15.26 -0.52 -4.19
C HIS A 76 15.24 1.00 -4.04
N HIS A 77 16.02 1.55 -3.09
CA HIS A 77 16.10 3.00 -2.82
C HIS A 77 14.75 3.61 -2.43
N ARG A 78 13.92 2.85 -1.70
CA ARG A 78 12.56 3.24 -1.32
C ARG A 78 12.32 3.11 0.20
N LYS A 79 13.37 3.14 0.98
CA LYS A 79 13.33 2.93 2.44
C LYS A 79 12.38 3.90 3.15
N ALA A 80 12.26 5.13 2.66
CA ALA A 80 11.43 6.14 3.28
C ALA A 80 9.94 5.75 3.33
N TYR A 81 9.48 4.91 2.41
CA TYR A 81 8.06 4.50 2.38
C TYR A 81 7.64 3.72 3.61
N LEU A 82 8.52 2.92 4.18
CA LEU A 82 8.23 2.23 5.44
C LEU A 82 8.61 3.08 6.64
N LYS A 83 9.82 3.64 6.63
CA LYS A 83 10.39 4.38 7.75
C LYS A 83 9.58 5.64 8.10
N ASN A 84 9.07 6.34 7.10
CA ASN A 84 8.28 7.57 7.29
C ASN A 84 6.79 7.29 7.44
N GLY A 85 6.38 6.03 7.50
CA GLY A 85 5.01 5.65 7.78
C GLY A 85 4.05 5.73 6.59
N PHE A 86 4.54 5.90 5.35
CA PHE A 86 3.66 5.97 4.18
C PHE A 86 2.88 4.68 3.94
N ILE A 87 3.56 3.52 4.03
CA ILE A 87 2.89 2.23 3.84
C ILE A 87 1.83 2.03 4.93
N ARG A 88 2.19 2.31 6.18
CA ARG A 88 1.26 2.18 7.31
C ARG A 88 0.02 3.06 7.13
N ALA A 89 0.22 4.33 6.75
CA ALA A 89 -0.89 5.24 6.50
C ALA A 89 -1.73 4.81 5.30
N ALA A 90 -1.07 4.39 4.22
CA ALA A 90 -1.74 3.95 3.00
C ALA A 90 -2.64 2.74 3.25
N MET A 91 -2.27 1.84 4.17
CA MET A 91 -3.08 0.67 4.50
C MET A 91 -4.48 1.04 4.99
N SER A 92 -4.61 2.10 5.77
CA SER A 92 -5.91 2.57 6.26
C SER A 92 -6.80 3.04 5.12
N TYR A 93 -6.24 3.80 4.18
CA TYR A 93 -6.97 4.23 2.98
C TYR A 93 -7.29 3.06 2.06
N PHE A 94 -6.35 2.14 1.90
CA PHE A 94 -6.53 0.99 1.04
C PHE A 94 -7.64 0.06 1.54
N GLY A 95 -7.75 -0.15 2.84
CA GLY A 95 -8.83 -0.95 3.41
C GLY A 95 -10.21 -0.41 3.06
N ARG A 96 -10.40 0.89 3.20
CA ARG A 96 -11.67 1.55 2.85
C ARG A 96 -11.92 1.51 1.35
N PHE A 97 -10.89 1.76 0.56
CA PHE A 97 -10.97 1.70 -0.89
C PHE A 97 -11.37 0.29 -1.37
N ALA A 98 -10.74 -0.72 -0.82
CA ALA A 98 -11.02 -2.11 -1.19
C ALA A 98 -12.47 -2.50 -0.87
N ALA A 99 -12.98 -2.06 0.27
CA ALA A 99 -14.38 -2.29 0.64
C ALA A 99 -15.33 -1.58 -0.35
N ASP A 100 -15.05 -0.32 -0.68
CA ASP A 100 -15.90 0.49 -1.57
C ASP A 100 -15.86 -0.01 -3.02
N ASN A 101 -14.81 -0.68 -3.43
CA ASN A 101 -14.61 -1.15 -4.81
C ASN A 101 -14.74 -2.67 -4.97
N ASN A 102 -15.35 -3.34 -4.00
CA ASN A 102 -15.61 -4.78 -4.05
C ASN A 102 -14.35 -5.63 -4.25
N LEU A 103 -13.25 -5.24 -3.61
CA LEU A 103 -12.00 -5.99 -3.64
C LEU A 103 -11.83 -6.93 -2.44
N LEU A 104 -12.79 -6.92 -1.54
CA LEU A 104 -12.79 -7.81 -0.37
C LEU A 104 -13.68 -9.02 -0.56
#